data_40dd2540692c3876f70e40108e76527a
#
_entry.id   40dd2540692c3876f70e40108e76527a
#
_cell.length_a   1.000
_cell.length_b   1.000
_cell.length_c   1.000
_cell.angle_alpha   90.00
_cell.angle_beta   90.00
_cell.angle_gamma   90.00
#
_symmetry.space_group_name_H-M   'P 1'
#
loop_
_entity.id
_entity.type
_entity.pdbx_description
1 polymer ?
#
loop_
_entity_poly.entity_id
_entity_poly.type
_entity_poly.pdbx_seq_one_letter_code
_entity_poly.pdbx_strand_id
1 'polypeptide(L)'
;MKKNILIAPLNWGLGHATRSIPIIKALEENNFNPIIASDGVALDLLKKEFPHLTAIELPKYNITYAEKATNFKWKLLAQIPKMYGAIVREKKVIDKVVIDYKIDGIISDNRLGVYSKKVPSVFITHQLNVLSGKTSWLTTKIHTNYISKFNTCWVPDTEKTLNLSGKLGHLEKPLKNCIYLG
;
A
#
# COMPACT_ATOMS: atom_id res chain seq x y z
N MET A 1 27.80 0.00 -1.99
CA MET A 1 26.69 -0.24 -2.95
C MET A 1 25.46 0.52 -2.48
N LYS A 2 24.66 1.07 -3.39
CA LYS A 2 23.38 1.68 -3.05
C LYS A 2 22.40 0.58 -2.60
N LYS A 3 21.54 0.87 -1.61
CA LYS A 3 20.50 -0.06 -1.18
C LYS A 3 19.30 -0.01 -2.11
N ASN A 4 18.76 -1.16 -2.47
CA ASN A 4 17.59 -1.30 -3.34
C ASN A 4 16.31 -1.19 -2.53
N ILE A 5 15.47 -0.19 -2.83
CA ILE A 5 14.21 0.05 -2.16
C ILE A 5 13.05 -0.18 -3.13
N LEU A 6 12.20 -1.15 -2.84
CA LEU A 6 11.00 -1.43 -3.61
C LEU A 6 9.90 -0.43 -3.23
N ILE A 7 9.36 0.30 -4.22
CA ILE A 7 8.24 1.22 -4.04
C ILE A 7 7.03 0.67 -4.77
N ALA A 8 5.96 0.38 -4.02
CA ALA A 8 4.81 -0.33 -4.56
C ALA A 8 3.48 0.40 -4.27
N PRO A 9 3.10 1.40 -5.08
CA PRO A 9 1.78 2.02 -4.99
C PRO A 9 0.68 1.13 -5.54
N LEU A 10 -0.50 1.20 -4.91
CA LEU A 10 -1.71 0.56 -5.39
C LEU A 10 -2.23 1.29 -6.64
N ASN A 11 -2.59 0.52 -7.67
CA ASN A 11 -3.26 1.04 -8.86
C ASN A 11 -4.76 1.25 -8.59
N TRP A 12 -5.07 2.27 -7.78
CA TRP A 12 -6.43 2.65 -7.45
C TRP A 12 -6.61 4.16 -7.68
N GLY A 13 -6.71 4.53 -8.96
CA GLY A 13 -6.52 5.90 -9.42
C GLY A 13 -5.05 6.32 -9.36
N LEU A 14 -4.78 7.55 -9.77
CA LEU A 14 -3.40 8.06 -9.87
C LEU A 14 -2.84 8.59 -8.54
N GLY A 15 -3.69 8.78 -7.50
CA GLY A 15 -3.28 9.39 -6.24
C GLY A 15 -2.13 8.67 -5.51
N HIS A 16 -2.12 7.34 -5.52
CA HIS A 16 -1.02 6.57 -4.93
C HIS A 16 0.27 6.70 -5.75
N ALA A 17 0.16 6.65 -7.06
CA ALA A 17 1.31 6.81 -7.94
C ALA A 17 1.93 8.21 -7.83
N THR A 18 1.11 9.27 -7.86
CA THR A 18 1.60 10.66 -7.73
C THR A 18 2.23 10.92 -6.36
N ARG A 19 1.68 10.35 -5.28
CA ARG A 19 2.28 10.41 -3.94
C ARG A 19 3.62 9.70 -3.86
N SER A 20 3.85 8.68 -4.68
CA SER A 20 5.12 7.95 -4.71
C SER A 20 6.23 8.73 -5.40
N ILE A 21 5.92 9.67 -6.29
CA ILE A 21 6.92 10.47 -7.02
C ILE A 21 7.90 11.20 -6.09
N PRO A 22 7.45 12.02 -5.11
CA PRO A 22 8.38 12.68 -4.20
C PRO A 22 9.17 11.69 -3.32
N ILE A 23 8.59 10.54 -2.98
CA ILE A 23 9.30 9.51 -2.21
C ILE A 23 10.44 8.91 -3.06
N ILE A 24 10.19 8.61 -4.33
CA ILE A 24 11.19 8.08 -5.26
C ILE A 24 12.32 9.10 -5.44
N LYS A 25 12.01 10.38 -5.68
CA LYS A 25 13.01 11.46 -5.81
C LYS A 25 13.86 11.57 -4.54
N ALA A 26 13.24 11.60 -3.37
CA ALA A 26 13.97 11.65 -2.09
C ALA A 26 14.89 10.44 -1.88
N LEU A 27 14.50 9.25 -2.32
CA LEU A 27 15.36 8.07 -2.25
C LEU A 27 16.59 8.19 -3.17
N GLU A 28 16.41 8.67 -4.40
CA GLU A 28 17.54 8.91 -5.33
C GLU A 28 18.51 9.95 -4.79
N GLU A 29 17.99 11.08 -4.27
CA GLU A 29 18.75 12.16 -3.65
C GLU A 29 19.55 11.68 -2.43
N ASN A 30 19.03 10.71 -1.68
CA ASN A 30 19.69 10.11 -0.52
C ASN A 30 20.49 8.85 -0.84
N ASN A 31 20.89 8.68 -2.12
CA ASN A 31 21.77 7.60 -2.58
C ASN A 31 21.22 6.18 -2.42
N PHE A 32 19.89 6.01 -2.45
CA PHE A 32 19.23 4.72 -2.63
C PHE A 32 19.01 4.41 -4.12
N ASN A 33 18.69 3.17 -4.42
CA ASN A 33 18.29 2.71 -5.75
C ASN A 33 16.80 2.29 -5.70
N PRO A 34 15.86 3.16 -6.12
CA PRO A 34 14.45 2.81 -6.13
C PRO A 34 14.15 1.78 -7.23
N ILE A 35 13.29 0.82 -6.92
CA ILE A 35 12.72 -0.14 -7.87
C ILE A 35 11.21 0.00 -7.78
N ILE A 36 10.57 0.31 -8.91
CA ILE A 36 9.13 0.54 -8.99
C ILE A 36 8.41 -0.79 -9.16
N ALA A 37 7.33 -1.00 -8.40
CA ALA A 37 6.48 -2.17 -8.55
C ALA A 37 5.00 -1.77 -8.45
N SER A 38 4.23 -1.95 -9.52
CA SER A 38 2.80 -1.64 -9.54
C SER A 38 2.12 -2.38 -10.69
N ASP A 39 0.90 -1.99 -11.05
CA ASP A 39 0.19 -2.49 -12.23
C ASP A 39 -0.57 -1.35 -12.91
N GLY A 40 -1.00 -1.58 -14.17
CA GLY A 40 -1.86 -0.70 -14.94
C GLY A 40 -1.38 0.75 -15.00
N VAL A 41 -2.32 1.71 -14.97
CA VAL A 41 -2.03 3.14 -15.18
C VAL A 41 -1.09 3.74 -14.15
N ALA A 42 -1.04 3.21 -12.92
CA ALA A 42 -0.10 3.64 -11.90
C ALA A 42 1.34 3.28 -12.29
N LEU A 43 1.55 2.06 -12.82
CA LEU A 43 2.85 1.63 -13.30
C LEU A 43 3.27 2.42 -14.55
N ASP A 44 2.34 2.65 -15.47
CA ASP A 44 2.61 3.40 -16.71
C ASP A 44 3.02 4.84 -16.42
N LEU A 45 2.34 5.50 -15.46
CA LEU A 45 2.70 6.84 -15.00
C LEU A 45 4.13 6.88 -14.44
N LEU A 46 4.45 5.94 -13.55
CA LEU A 46 5.77 5.92 -12.89
C LEU A 46 6.89 5.55 -13.86
N LYS A 47 6.65 4.67 -14.83
CA LYS A 47 7.62 4.39 -15.92
C LYS A 47 7.88 5.62 -16.79
N LYS A 48 6.85 6.43 -17.04
CA LYS A 48 6.99 7.68 -17.80
C LYS A 48 7.77 8.74 -17.04
N GLU A 49 7.51 8.86 -15.74
CA GLU A 49 8.20 9.83 -14.87
C GLU A 49 9.65 9.43 -14.60
N PHE A 50 9.91 8.12 -14.45
CA PHE A 50 11.23 7.56 -14.13
C PHE A 50 11.65 6.47 -15.13
N PRO A 51 11.91 6.83 -16.41
CA PRO A 51 12.23 5.85 -17.46
C PRO A 51 13.55 5.10 -17.23
N HIS A 52 14.40 5.62 -16.37
CA HIS A 52 15.71 5.03 -16.02
C HIS A 52 15.63 3.99 -14.88
N LEU A 53 14.52 3.93 -14.15
CA LEU A 53 14.37 3.00 -13.04
C LEU A 53 13.81 1.63 -13.49
N THR A 54 14.23 0.59 -12.79
CA THR A 54 13.66 -0.75 -12.95
C THR A 54 12.19 -0.74 -12.51
N ALA A 55 11.30 -1.26 -13.37
CA ALA A 55 9.88 -1.33 -13.11
C ALA A 55 9.37 -2.77 -13.24
N ILE A 56 8.65 -3.24 -12.23
CA ILE A 56 8.12 -4.60 -12.09
C ILE A 56 6.60 -4.56 -12.11
N GLU A 57 5.96 -5.39 -12.96
CA GLU A 57 4.52 -5.53 -12.96
C GLU A 57 4.07 -6.49 -11.87
N LEU A 58 3.16 -6.03 -11.01
CA LEU A 58 2.56 -6.81 -9.94
C LEU A 58 1.17 -7.34 -10.33
N PRO A 59 0.67 -8.40 -9.64
CA PRO A 59 -0.68 -8.90 -9.85
C PRO A 59 -1.74 -7.83 -9.62
N LYS A 60 -2.71 -7.75 -10.52
CA LYS A 60 -3.86 -6.83 -10.43
C LYS A 60 -4.82 -7.27 -9.35
N TYR A 61 -5.34 -6.31 -8.59
CA TYR A 61 -6.38 -6.59 -7.59
C TYR A 61 -7.76 -6.83 -8.23
N ASN A 62 -8.00 -6.33 -9.46
CA ASN A 62 -9.25 -6.45 -10.24
C ASN A 62 -10.51 -6.17 -9.40
N ILE A 63 -10.46 -5.10 -8.60
CA ILE A 63 -11.59 -4.66 -7.80
C ILE A 63 -12.49 -3.82 -8.69
N THR A 64 -13.74 -4.27 -8.87
CA THR A 64 -14.76 -3.53 -9.61
C THR A 64 -15.70 -2.82 -8.65
N TYR A 65 -15.89 -1.52 -8.85
CA TYR A 65 -16.87 -0.75 -8.09
C TYR A 65 -18.29 -1.06 -8.54
N ALA A 66 -19.24 -0.94 -7.59
CA ALA A 66 -20.65 -0.95 -7.92
C ALA A 66 -21.04 0.43 -8.46
N GLU A 67 -21.59 0.50 -9.66
CA GLU A 67 -22.12 1.74 -10.24
C GLU A 67 -23.33 2.29 -9.47
N LYS A 68 -24.00 1.47 -8.67
CA LYS A 68 -25.16 1.87 -7.84
C LYS A 68 -24.87 1.66 -6.35
N ALA A 69 -25.08 2.70 -5.55
CA ALA A 69 -24.84 2.73 -4.11
C ALA A 69 -25.62 1.67 -3.31
N THR A 70 -26.80 1.27 -3.78
CA THR A 70 -27.71 0.32 -3.09
C THR A 70 -27.12 -1.09 -2.94
N ASN A 71 -26.26 -1.54 -3.88
CA ASN A 71 -25.67 -2.88 -3.87
C ASN A 71 -24.19 -2.90 -3.45
N PHE A 72 -23.66 -1.75 -3.03
CA PHE A 72 -22.23 -1.60 -2.73
C PHE A 72 -21.75 -2.57 -1.64
N LYS A 73 -22.49 -2.73 -0.57
CA LYS A 73 -22.10 -3.58 0.58
C LYS A 73 -22.00 -5.06 0.21
N TRP A 74 -22.98 -5.59 -0.53
CA TRP A 74 -22.99 -7.00 -0.96
C TRP A 74 -21.91 -7.30 -2.00
N LYS A 75 -21.68 -6.37 -2.95
CA LYS A 75 -20.59 -6.49 -3.92
C LYS A 75 -19.22 -6.41 -3.28
N LEU A 76 -19.05 -5.57 -2.25
CA LEU A 76 -17.79 -5.48 -1.50
C LEU A 76 -17.51 -6.79 -0.74
N LEU A 77 -18.51 -7.35 -0.05
CA LEU A 77 -18.37 -8.63 0.64
C LEU A 77 -18.06 -9.79 -0.32
N ALA A 78 -18.70 -9.82 -1.48
CA ALA A 78 -18.44 -10.82 -2.51
C ALA A 78 -17.01 -10.71 -3.12
N GLN A 79 -16.35 -9.58 -2.99
CA GLN A 79 -14.98 -9.37 -3.47
C GLN A 79 -13.90 -9.77 -2.47
N ILE A 80 -14.25 -9.96 -1.19
CA ILE A 80 -13.27 -10.34 -0.14
C ILE A 80 -12.43 -11.57 -0.53
N PRO A 81 -13.00 -12.68 -1.05
CA PRO A 81 -12.21 -13.84 -1.47
C PRO A 81 -11.24 -13.51 -2.62
N LYS A 82 -11.68 -12.67 -3.57
CA LYS A 82 -10.83 -12.22 -4.70
C LYS A 82 -9.67 -11.36 -4.21
N MET A 83 -9.95 -10.44 -3.29
CA MET A 83 -8.92 -9.58 -2.66
C MET A 83 -7.91 -10.43 -1.88
N TYR A 84 -8.40 -11.39 -1.08
CA TYR A 84 -7.52 -12.31 -0.35
C TYR A 84 -6.62 -13.10 -1.30
N GLY A 85 -7.20 -13.67 -2.37
CA GLY A 85 -6.42 -14.37 -3.39
C GLY A 85 -5.39 -13.48 -4.09
N ALA A 86 -5.71 -12.20 -4.34
CA ALA A 86 -4.77 -11.24 -4.91
C ALA A 86 -3.61 -10.95 -3.95
N ILE A 87 -3.90 -10.70 -2.67
CA ILE A 87 -2.90 -10.48 -1.62
C ILE A 87 -1.94 -11.68 -1.49
N VAL A 88 -2.48 -12.90 -1.52
CA VAL A 88 -1.65 -14.12 -1.43
C VAL A 88 -0.76 -14.29 -2.66
N ARG A 89 -1.30 -14.04 -3.87
CA ARG A 89 -0.49 -14.09 -5.11
C ARG A 89 0.59 -13.01 -5.11
N GLU A 90 0.23 -11.79 -4.71
CA GLU A 90 1.16 -10.68 -4.59
C GLU A 90 2.30 -11.00 -3.63
N LYS A 91 1.99 -11.55 -2.45
CA LYS A 91 3.00 -11.95 -1.47
C LYS A 91 4.00 -12.97 -2.04
N LYS A 92 3.52 -13.96 -2.81
CA LYS A 92 4.40 -14.92 -3.47
C LYS A 92 5.33 -14.28 -4.51
N VAL A 93 4.81 -13.28 -5.26
CA VAL A 93 5.62 -12.52 -6.22
C VAL A 93 6.69 -11.69 -5.48
N ILE A 94 6.30 -11.00 -4.41
CA ILE A 94 7.23 -10.18 -3.62
C ILE A 94 8.35 -11.03 -2.99
N ASP A 95 8.06 -12.24 -2.52
CA ASP A 95 9.09 -13.12 -1.96
C ASP A 95 10.18 -13.49 -2.98
N LYS A 96 9.82 -13.59 -4.27
CA LYS A 96 10.78 -13.77 -5.37
C LYS A 96 11.51 -12.47 -5.70
N VAL A 97 10.76 -11.37 -5.86
CA VAL A 97 11.31 -10.05 -6.17
C VAL A 97 12.38 -9.64 -5.15
N VAL A 98 12.16 -9.87 -3.86
CA VAL A 98 13.12 -9.55 -2.80
C VAL A 98 14.45 -10.25 -3.01
N ILE A 99 14.44 -11.49 -3.51
CA ILE A 99 15.64 -12.27 -3.78
C ILE A 99 16.29 -11.85 -5.11
N ASP A 100 15.49 -11.85 -6.17
CA ASP A 100 15.97 -11.66 -7.55
C ASP A 100 16.56 -10.27 -7.77
N TYR A 101 15.97 -9.25 -7.15
CA TYR A 101 16.41 -7.85 -7.25
C TYR A 101 17.21 -7.39 -6.03
N LYS A 102 17.57 -8.29 -5.10
CA LYS A 102 18.35 -7.98 -3.89
C LYS A 102 17.78 -6.77 -3.15
N ILE A 103 16.48 -6.80 -2.87
CA ILE A 103 15.77 -5.70 -2.19
C ILE A 103 16.25 -5.60 -0.74
N ASP A 104 16.56 -4.38 -0.29
CA ASP A 104 17.00 -4.07 1.08
C ASP A 104 15.87 -3.49 1.93
N GLY A 105 14.81 -2.95 1.30
CA GLY A 105 13.66 -2.39 1.99
C GLY A 105 12.44 -2.25 1.07
N ILE A 106 11.25 -2.19 1.65
CA ILE A 106 9.98 -2.10 0.93
C ILE A 106 9.18 -0.92 1.44
N ILE A 107 8.63 -0.12 0.54
CA ILE A 107 7.61 0.89 0.80
C ILE A 107 6.36 0.52 0.00
N SER A 108 5.33 0.09 0.68
CA SER A 108 4.05 -0.32 0.10
C SER A 108 3.00 0.75 0.34
N ASP A 109 2.43 1.32 -0.70
CA ASP A 109 1.32 2.24 -0.57
C ASP A 109 0.00 1.52 -0.89
N ASN A 110 -0.72 1.15 0.17
CA ASN A 110 -1.99 0.43 0.17
C ASN A 110 -1.99 -0.98 -0.49
N ARG A 111 -0.84 -1.61 -0.74
CA ARG A 111 -0.75 -2.99 -1.24
C ARG A 111 -0.45 -3.95 -0.08
N LEU A 112 -1.47 -4.65 0.41
CA LEU A 112 -1.40 -5.47 1.62
C LEU A 112 -0.55 -6.73 1.49
N GLY A 113 -0.24 -7.19 0.29
CA GLY A 113 0.64 -8.34 0.02
C GLY A 113 2.11 -7.96 -0.17
N VAL A 114 2.44 -6.66 -0.26
CA VAL A 114 3.79 -6.18 -0.55
C VAL A 114 4.57 -5.93 0.73
N TYR A 115 4.94 -7.00 1.41
CA TYR A 115 5.81 -7.00 2.60
C TYR A 115 6.73 -8.22 2.59
N SER A 116 7.81 -8.17 3.36
CA SER A 116 8.69 -9.32 3.56
C SER A 116 9.14 -9.42 5.02
N LYS A 117 9.36 -10.65 5.49
CA LYS A 117 10.01 -10.89 6.78
C LYS A 117 11.54 -10.79 6.70
N LYS A 118 12.10 -10.75 5.47
CA LYS A 118 13.54 -10.74 5.23
C LYS A 118 14.14 -9.34 5.23
N VAL A 119 13.31 -8.33 4.95
CA VAL A 119 13.73 -6.93 4.84
C VAL A 119 12.71 -6.00 5.49
N PRO A 120 13.11 -4.84 6.00
CA PRO A 120 12.19 -3.85 6.54
C PRO A 120 11.11 -3.48 5.52
N SER A 121 9.86 -3.42 5.98
CA SER A 121 8.70 -3.09 5.15
C SER A 121 7.87 -2.01 5.81
N VAL A 122 7.61 -0.94 5.08
CA VAL A 122 6.76 0.18 5.46
C VAL A 122 5.45 0.10 4.71
N PHE A 123 4.34 0.33 5.39
CA PHE A 123 3.03 0.47 4.79
C PHE A 123 2.57 1.93 4.86
N ILE A 124 2.15 2.50 3.74
CA ILE A 124 1.58 3.86 3.71
C ILE A 124 0.08 3.76 3.55
N THR A 125 -0.67 4.37 4.45
CA THR A 125 -2.13 4.49 4.32
C THR A 125 -2.66 5.63 5.17
N HIS A 126 -3.67 6.34 4.68
CA HIS A 126 -4.49 7.26 5.47
C HIS A 126 -5.76 6.57 6.00
N GLN A 127 -5.95 5.29 5.68
CA GLN A 127 -7.13 4.53 6.05
C GLN A 127 -6.76 3.40 7.02
N LEU A 128 -6.82 3.66 8.32
CA LEU A 128 -6.66 2.66 9.37
C LEU A 128 -7.99 1.98 9.68
N ASN A 129 -9.11 2.73 9.65
CA ASN A 129 -10.46 2.21 9.79
C ASN A 129 -11.09 1.89 8.43
N VAL A 130 -11.77 0.76 8.35
CA VAL A 130 -12.60 0.40 7.19
C VAL A 130 -14.07 0.65 7.53
N LEU A 131 -14.62 1.76 7.04
CA LEU A 131 -16.00 2.16 7.32
C LEU A 131 -17.00 1.38 6.46
N SER A 132 -17.32 0.17 6.84
CA SER A 132 -18.26 -0.74 6.15
C SER A 132 -19.64 -0.85 6.86
N GLY A 133 -20.02 0.15 7.64
CA GLY A 133 -21.27 0.17 8.41
C GLY A 133 -21.23 -0.79 9.60
N LYS A 134 -22.24 -1.66 9.76
CA LYS A 134 -22.32 -2.59 10.89
C LYS A 134 -21.16 -3.59 10.99
N THR A 135 -20.41 -3.81 9.90
CA THR A 135 -19.27 -4.73 9.84
C THR A 135 -17.92 -4.03 9.98
N SER A 136 -17.90 -2.72 10.22
CA SER A 136 -16.66 -1.92 10.28
C SER A 136 -15.64 -2.46 11.27
N TRP A 137 -16.09 -2.94 12.44
CA TRP A 137 -15.21 -3.52 13.44
C TRP A 137 -14.45 -4.76 12.93
N LEU A 138 -15.12 -5.63 12.17
CA LEU A 138 -14.52 -6.85 11.62
C LEU A 138 -13.57 -6.52 10.47
N THR A 139 -13.99 -5.67 9.52
CA THR A 139 -13.17 -5.27 8.38
C THR A 139 -11.97 -4.46 8.81
N THR A 140 -12.12 -3.58 9.81
CA THR A 140 -11.00 -2.86 10.42
C THR A 140 -10.04 -3.83 11.11
N LYS A 141 -10.52 -4.82 11.87
CA LYS A 141 -9.67 -5.83 12.51
C LYS A 141 -8.87 -6.64 11.50
N ILE A 142 -9.49 -7.04 10.39
CA ILE A 142 -8.78 -7.74 9.30
C ILE A 142 -7.72 -6.82 8.69
N HIS A 143 -8.07 -5.58 8.38
CA HIS A 143 -7.17 -4.60 7.78
C HIS A 143 -5.96 -4.32 8.67
N THR A 144 -6.19 -4.02 9.94
CA THR A 144 -5.12 -3.74 10.92
C THR A 144 -4.24 -4.96 11.17
N ASN A 145 -4.79 -6.19 11.08
CA ASN A 145 -3.99 -7.41 11.14
C ASN A 145 -3.05 -7.56 9.91
N TYR A 146 -3.43 -7.04 8.74
CA TYR A 146 -2.50 -6.96 7.62
C TYR A 146 -1.45 -5.88 7.82
N ILE A 147 -1.83 -4.70 8.33
CA ILE A 147 -0.90 -3.59 8.63
C ILE A 147 0.15 -4.04 9.67
N SER A 148 -0.23 -4.84 10.66
CA SER A 148 0.70 -5.35 11.68
C SER A 148 1.78 -6.31 11.16
N LYS A 149 1.69 -6.76 9.89
CA LYS A 149 2.75 -7.55 9.24
C LYS A 149 3.91 -6.70 8.73
N PHE A 150 3.72 -5.40 8.64
CA PHE A 150 4.75 -4.43 8.30
C PHE A 150 5.50 -3.96 9.54
N ASN A 151 6.76 -3.59 9.39
CA ASN A 151 7.56 -3.06 10.49
C ASN A 151 7.01 -1.71 10.97
N THR A 152 6.58 -0.87 10.02
CA THR A 152 6.07 0.47 10.30
C THR A 152 4.91 0.80 9.37
N CYS A 153 3.92 1.52 9.87
CA CYS A 153 2.84 2.10 9.08
C CYS A 153 2.97 3.63 9.12
N TRP A 154 3.14 4.24 7.96
CA TRP A 154 3.16 5.68 7.79
C TRP A 154 1.77 6.17 7.45
N VAL A 155 1.26 7.09 8.27
CA VAL A 155 -0.03 7.73 8.07
C VAL A 155 0.24 9.17 7.60
N PRO A 156 -0.06 9.51 6.34
CA PRO A 156 0.13 10.87 5.81
C PRO A 156 -0.99 11.79 6.32
N ASP A 157 -1.00 12.04 7.60
CA ASP A 157 -1.91 12.91 8.33
C ASP A 157 -1.28 13.27 9.69
N THR A 158 -1.85 14.21 10.41
CA THR A 158 -1.46 14.57 11.76
C THR A 158 -2.20 13.73 12.80
N GLU A 159 -1.52 13.38 13.89
CA GLU A 159 -2.14 12.71 15.04
C GLU A 159 -3.09 13.63 15.83
N LYS A 160 -2.98 14.95 15.63
CA LYS A 160 -3.74 15.97 16.36
C LYS A 160 -5.22 15.97 15.98
N THR A 161 -6.03 16.64 16.81
CA THR A 161 -7.50 16.76 16.65
C THR A 161 -7.93 17.39 15.32
N LEU A 162 -7.15 18.34 14.80
CA LEU A 162 -7.34 18.92 13.46
C LEU A 162 -6.56 18.07 12.45
N ASN A 163 -7.22 17.08 11.89
CA ASN A 163 -6.67 16.16 10.89
C ASN A 163 -7.60 16.07 9.67
N LEU A 164 -7.06 15.63 8.54
CA LEU A 164 -7.79 15.55 7.27
C LEU A 164 -8.52 14.22 7.08
N SER A 165 -8.01 13.14 7.65
CA SER A 165 -8.57 11.79 7.46
C SER A 165 -9.72 11.45 8.42
N GLY A 166 -9.92 12.25 9.47
CA GLY A 166 -10.97 12.04 10.46
C GLY A 166 -10.94 10.61 11.02
N LYS A 167 -12.12 10.00 11.16
CA LYS A 167 -12.24 8.63 11.65
C LYS A 167 -11.56 7.57 10.78
N LEU A 168 -11.25 7.87 9.52
CA LEU A 168 -10.58 6.91 8.64
C LEU A 168 -9.14 6.64 9.09
N GLY A 169 -8.39 7.70 9.40
CA GLY A 169 -6.98 7.62 9.77
C GLY A 169 -6.72 7.44 11.27
N HIS A 170 -7.75 7.43 12.12
CA HIS A 170 -7.59 7.41 13.57
C HIS A 170 -8.38 6.26 14.18
N LEU A 171 -7.65 5.34 14.82
CA LEU A 171 -8.21 4.21 15.58
C LEU A 171 -8.44 4.62 17.03
N GLU A 172 -9.50 4.11 17.66
CA GLU A 172 -9.72 4.24 19.12
C GLU A 172 -8.54 3.66 19.92
N LYS A 173 -7.95 2.57 19.41
CA LYS A 173 -6.73 1.97 19.97
C LYS A 173 -5.63 2.05 18.91
N PRO A 174 -4.65 2.96 19.04
CA PRO A 174 -3.56 3.12 18.08
C PRO A 174 -2.75 1.84 17.91
N LEU A 175 -2.30 1.59 16.67
CA LEU A 175 -1.33 0.52 16.41
C LEU A 175 0.06 0.97 16.83
N LYS A 176 0.80 0.08 17.50
CA LYS A 176 2.15 0.39 18.02
C LYS A 176 3.17 0.73 16.93
N ASN A 177 2.93 0.29 15.71
CA ASN A 177 3.83 0.50 14.56
C ASN A 177 3.38 1.66 13.65
N CYS A 178 2.39 2.47 14.03
CA CYS A 178 1.97 3.64 13.26
C CYS A 178 2.78 4.89 13.62
N ILE A 179 3.13 5.66 12.58
CA ILE A 179 3.77 6.96 12.66
C ILE A 179 2.98 7.92 11.78
N TYR A 180 2.50 9.01 12.36
CA TYR A 180 1.87 10.10 11.63
C TYR A 180 2.96 11.04 11.10
N LEU A 181 2.84 11.42 9.81
CA LEU A 181 3.89 12.20 9.14
C LEU A 181 3.64 13.72 9.16
N GLY A 182 2.44 14.15 9.55
CA GLY A 182 2.03 15.56 9.55
C GLY A 182 1.27 15.97 8.30
#